data_43c9521fc184d8e2c2fc75068cebfda3
#
_entry.id   43c9521fc184d8e2c2fc75068cebfda3
#
_cell.length_a   1.000
_cell.length_b   1.000
_cell.length_c   1.000
_cell.angle_alpha   90.00
_cell.angle_beta   90.00
_cell.angle_gamma   90.00
#
_symmetry.space_group_name_H-M   'P 1'
#
loop_
_entity.id
_entity.type
_entity.pdbx_description
1 polymer ?
#
loop_
_entity_poly.entity_id
_entity_poly.type
_entity_poly.pdbx_seq_one_letter_code
_entity_poly.pdbx_strand_id
1 'polypeptide(L)'
;MSLRRLAEHQPASFAFTPENQAWAEKEMTKYPAGRQASAVISLLWRGQEQDGWVTKPMIEQIAGLLSMPYIRVLEVATFYTMFNLHPVGEHLVQVCTTTPCWLRGSDAVVDACKKHIAPTPQTISADGKFSWMEVECLGACVNAPMLQIGKDFYEDLDGPLTEKLLEAFRRGETPKPGPQNNRRSSEPEGGATTLKEVV
;
A
#
# COMPACT_ATOMS: atom_id res chain seq x y z
N MET A 1 4.67 -20.01 -2.06
CA MET A 1 5.20 -18.63 -1.87
C MET A 1 6.14 -18.35 -3.02
N SER A 2 5.81 -17.45 -3.95
CA SER A 2 6.74 -17.06 -5.01
C SER A 2 7.86 -16.23 -4.39
N LEU A 3 9.12 -16.49 -4.83
CA LEU A 3 10.26 -15.67 -4.42
C LEU A 3 10.03 -14.23 -4.88
N ARG A 4 9.99 -13.28 -3.94
CA ARG A 4 9.93 -11.86 -4.26
C ARG A 4 11.28 -11.41 -4.84
N ARG A 5 11.26 -10.93 -6.07
CA ARG A 5 12.45 -10.48 -6.82
C ARG A 5 12.22 -9.04 -7.28
N LEU A 6 13.32 -8.32 -7.47
CA LEU A 6 13.29 -7.02 -8.14
C LEU A 6 12.84 -7.17 -9.59
N ALA A 7 12.17 -6.15 -10.12
CA ALA A 7 11.84 -6.07 -11.54
C ALA A 7 13.11 -6.26 -12.41
N GLU A 8 12.96 -6.86 -13.56
CA GLU A 8 14.06 -7.08 -14.49
C GLU A 8 14.61 -5.76 -15.04
N HIS A 9 13.70 -4.86 -15.41
CA HIS A 9 14.05 -3.51 -15.85
C HIS A 9 14.21 -2.59 -14.64
N GLN A 10 15.38 -1.97 -14.54
CA GLN A 10 15.72 -1.06 -13.46
C GLN A 10 16.08 0.32 -14.03
N PRO A 11 15.77 1.43 -13.29
CA PRO A 11 16.28 2.74 -13.69
C PRO A 11 17.81 2.77 -13.60
N ALA A 12 18.42 3.67 -14.36
CA ALA A 12 19.87 3.82 -14.38
C ALA A 12 20.47 4.32 -13.06
N SER A 13 19.70 5.10 -12.31
CA SER A 13 20.13 5.69 -11.03
C SER A 13 18.92 6.00 -10.15
N PHE A 14 19.17 6.24 -8.87
CA PHE A 14 18.24 6.82 -7.92
C PHE A 14 18.97 7.86 -7.07
N ALA A 15 18.30 8.93 -6.74
CA ALA A 15 18.73 9.90 -5.74
C ALA A 15 17.50 10.43 -4.98
N PHE A 16 17.61 10.55 -3.67
CA PHE A 16 16.59 11.29 -2.93
C PHE A 16 16.53 12.74 -3.40
N THR A 17 15.32 13.28 -3.47
CA THR A 17 15.17 14.73 -3.63
C THR A 17 15.86 15.46 -2.48
N PRO A 18 16.26 16.74 -2.61
CA PRO A 18 16.89 17.48 -1.53
C PRO A 18 16.09 17.45 -0.22
N GLU A 19 14.75 17.52 -0.32
CA GLU A 19 13.86 17.41 0.84
C GLU A 19 13.93 16.01 1.48
N ASN A 20 13.86 14.94 0.67
CA ASN A 20 13.90 13.56 1.15
C ASN A 20 15.29 13.21 1.70
N GLN A 21 16.36 13.77 1.13
CA GLN A 21 17.71 13.61 1.64
C GLN A 21 17.85 14.24 3.05
N ALA A 22 17.40 15.49 3.22
CA ALA A 22 17.39 16.14 4.52
C ALA A 22 16.55 15.39 5.56
N TRP A 23 15.41 14.86 5.12
CA TRP A 23 14.56 14.00 5.96
C TRP A 23 15.30 12.71 6.36
N ALA A 24 15.97 12.04 5.43
CA ALA A 24 16.71 10.80 5.68
C ALA A 24 17.86 11.02 6.69
N GLU A 25 18.59 12.11 6.54
CA GLU A 25 19.66 12.51 7.48
C GLU A 25 19.09 12.72 8.89
N LYS A 26 17.98 13.45 9.01
CA LYS A 26 17.28 13.65 10.28
C LYS A 26 16.75 12.33 10.86
N GLU A 27 16.20 11.44 10.02
CA GLU A 27 15.71 10.12 10.47
C GLU A 27 16.83 9.28 11.09
N MET A 28 18.00 9.27 10.47
CA MET A 28 19.18 8.55 11.00
C MET A 28 19.64 9.06 12.37
N THR A 29 19.43 10.33 12.69
CA THR A 29 19.82 10.89 14.01
C THR A 29 18.98 10.38 15.18
N LYS A 30 17.84 9.74 14.91
CA LYS A 30 17.01 9.11 15.95
C LYS A 30 17.69 7.89 16.59
N TYR A 31 18.70 7.35 15.94
CA TYR A 31 19.41 6.15 16.38
C TYR A 31 20.79 6.50 16.94
N PRO A 32 21.26 5.79 17.98
CA PRO A 32 22.59 5.99 18.54
C PRO A 32 23.71 5.83 17.50
N ALA A 33 24.86 6.45 17.74
CA ALA A 33 26.03 6.31 16.87
C ALA A 33 26.39 4.82 16.62
N GLY A 34 26.59 4.47 15.36
CA GLY A 34 26.84 3.10 14.91
C GLY A 34 25.59 2.20 14.84
N ARG A 35 24.38 2.74 15.05
CA ARG A 35 23.11 2.00 14.96
C ARG A 35 22.18 2.54 13.88
N GLN A 36 22.66 3.37 12.97
CA GLN A 36 21.88 3.99 11.88
C GLN A 36 21.25 2.96 10.92
N ALA A 37 21.78 1.74 10.86
CA ALA A 37 21.18 0.62 10.12
C ALA A 37 19.70 0.40 10.46
N SER A 38 19.26 0.75 11.66
CA SER A 38 17.85 0.64 12.08
C SER A 38 16.89 1.56 11.30
N ALA A 39 17.40 2.58 10.60
CA ALA A 39 16.60 3.46 9.75
C ALA A 39 16.24 2.84 8.39
N VAL A 40 16.72 1.64 8.07
CA VAL A 40 16.59 1.03 6.73
C VAL A 40 15.13 0.96 6.24
N ILE A 41 14.20 0.57 7.10
CA ILE A 41 12.76 0.47 6.75
C ILE A 41 12.20 1.86 6.42
N SER A 42 12.49 2.86 7.26
CA SER A 42 12.03 4.23 7.07
C SER A 42 12.57 4.84 5.77
N LEU A 43 13.85 4.60 5.45
CA LEU A 43 14.47 5.11 4.23
C LEU A 43 13.92 4.41 2.97
N LEU A 44 13.73 3.09 3.00
CA LEU A 44 13.09 2.36 1.90
C LEU A 44 11.66 2.85 1.68
N TRP A 45 10.91 3.08 2.76
CA TRP A 45 9.56 3.61 2.67
C TRP A 45 9.53 5.01 2.04
N ARG A 46 10.42 5.90 2.48
CA ARG A 46 10.51 7.25 1.92
C ARG A 46 10.92 7.26 0.45
N GLY A 47 11.83 6.35 0.07
CA GLY A 47 12.20 6.14 -1.34
C GLY A 47 11.03 5.64 -2.18
N GLN A 48 10.27 4.68 -1.65
CA GLN A 48 9.06 4.19 -2.33
C GLN A 48 7.98 5.26 -2.46
N GLU A 49 7.78 6.12 -1.44
CA GLU A 49 6.87 7.27 -1.55
C GLU A 49 7.30 8.25 -2.65
N GLN A 50 8.60 8.38 -2.90
CA GLN A 50 9.13 9.24 -3.96
C GLN A 50 8.91 8.65 -5.35
N ASP A 51 9.24 7.37 -5.57
CA ASP A 51 9.34 6.76 -6.90
C ASP A 51 8.25 5.70 -7.16
N GLY A 52 7.39 5.42 -6.17
CA GLY A 52 6.30 4.44 -6.26
C GLY A 52 6.71 2.99 -5.98
N TRP A 53 7.97 2.63 -6.17
CA TRP A 53 8.51 1.29 -5.95
C TRP A 53 9.99 1.31 -5.58
N VAL A 54 10.46 0.19 -4.98
CA VAL A 54 11.84 0.05 -4.52
C VAL A 54 12.70 -0.51 -5.65
N THR A 55 13.66 0.28 -6.10
CA THR A 55 14.58 -0.05 -7.20
C THR A 55 15.93 -0.54 -6.69
N LYS A 56 16.68 -1.25 -7.54
CA LYS A 56 18.06 -1.65 -7.21
C LYS A 56 18.96 -0.43 -6.89
N PRO A 57 18.99 0.65 -7.71
CA PRO A 57 19.78 1.84 -7.37
C PRO A 57 19.35 2.51 -6.05
N MET A 58 18.06 2.47 -5.70
CA MET A 58 17.57 2.96 -4.41
C MET A 58 18.16 2.15 -3.25
N ILE A 59 18.15 0.82 -3.35
CA ILE A 59 18.76 -0.08 -2.36
C ILE A 59 20.26 0.21 -2.22
N GLU A 60 20.98 0.41 -3.34
CA GLU A 60 22.41 0.73 -3.36
C GLU A 60 22.69 2.07 -2.67
N GLN A 61 21.91 3.11 -2.93
CA GLN A 61 22.06 4.41 -2.27
C GLN A 61 21.79 4.31 -0.76
N ILE A 62 20.71 3.65 -0.37
CA ILE A 62 20.35 3.48 1.05
C ILE A 62 21.44 2.67 1.78
N ALA A 63 21.97 1.62 1.13
CA ALA A 63 23.08 0.85 1.66
C ALA A 63 24.32 1.73 1.93
N GLY A 64 24.65 2.61 0.99
CA GLY A 64 25.73 3.60 1.15
C GLY A 64 25.49 4.56 2.32
N LEU A 65 24.29 5.16 2.41
CA LEU A 65 23.92 6.08 3.48
C LEU A 65 24.02 5.45 4.88
N LEU A 66 23.60 4.18 4.98
CA LEU A 66 23.58 3.46 6.26
C LEU A 66 24.87 2.68 6.56
N SER A 67 25.87 2.73 5.66
CA SER A 67 27.09 1.91 5.74
C SER A 67 26.77 0.41 5.88
N MET A 68 25.74 -0.06 5.19
CA MET A 68 25.29 -1.45 5.16
C MET A 68 25.72 -2.15 3.88
N PRO A 69 26.01 -3.48 3.90
CA PRO A 69 26.11 -4.25 2.67
C PRO A 69 24.79 -4.22 1.89
N TYR A 70 24.87 -4.10 0.57
CA TYR A 70 23.70 -4.14 -0.33
C TYR A 70 22.71 -5.27 0.00
N ILE A 71 23.25 -6.48 0.21
CA ILE A 71 22.42 -7.67 0.48
C ILE A 71 21.53 -7.49 1.73
N ARG A 72 22.00 -6.75 2.74
CA ARG A 72 21.22 -6.53 3.97
C ARG A 72 20.03 -5.59 3.75
N VAL A 73 20.19 -4.59 2.90
CA VAL A 73 19.07 -3.73 2.52
C VAL A 73 18.10 -4.47 1.59
N LEU A 74 18.62 -5.28 0.67
CA LEU A 74 17.82 -6.16 -0.20
C LEU A 74 16.99 -7.17 0.60
N GLU A 75 17.57 -7.79 1.64
CA GLU A 75 16.83 -8.69 2.56
C GLU A 75 15.59 -7.99 3.14
N VAL A 76 15.75 -6.77 3.63
CA VAL A 76 14.63 -5.99 4.20
C VAL A 76 13.59 -5.68 3.12
N ALA A 77 14.01 -5.21 1.96
CA ALA A 77 13.11 -4.88 0.86
C ALA A 77 12.31 -6.11 0.36
N THR A 78 12.94 -7.29 0.31
CA THR A 78 12.29 -8.52 -0.13
C THR A 78 11.47 -9.20 0.96
N PHE A 79 11.82 -9.02 2.23
CA PHE A 79 11.11 -9.59 3.37
C PHE A 79 9.76 -8.91 3.61
N TYR A 80 9.74 -7.58 3.67
CA TYR A 80 8.54 -6.83 3.97
C TYR A 80 7.65 -6.65 2.73
N THR A 81 6.43 -7.20 2.76
CA THR A 81 5.49 -7.18 1.63
C THR A 81 4.96 -5.79 1.27
N MET A 82 5.09 -4.81 2.15
CA MET A 82 4.73 -3.42 1.90
C MET A 82 5.63 -2.73 0.86
N PHE A 83 6.81 -3.27 0.59
CA PHE A 83 7.68 -2.73 -0.45
C PHE A 83 7.31 -3.30 -1.82
N ASN A 84 7.03 -2.43 -2.77
CA ASN A 84 6.78 -2.76 -4.16
C ASN A 84 8.12 -3.00 -4.86
N LEU A 85 8.38 -4.20 -5.35
CA LEU A 85 9.62 -4.55 -6.06
C LEU A 85 9.49 -4.43 -7.57
N HIS A 86 8.31 -4.05 -8.04
CA HIS A 86 7.95 -3.78 -9.44
C HIS A 86 7.25 -2.45 -9.54
N PRO A 87 7.27 -1.79 -10.70
CA PRO A 87 6.46 -0.60 -10.93
C PRO A 87 4.98 -0.85 -10.61
N VAL A 88 4.34 0.14 -10.02
CA VAL A 88 2.89 0.13 -9.72
C VAL A 88 2.24 1.34 -10.39
N GLY A 89 0.91 1.30 -10.54
CA GLY A 89 0.15 2.48 -10.97
C GLY A 89 0.18 3.60 -9.93
N GLU A 90 -0.30 4.76 -10.30
CA GLU A 90 -0.43 5.92 -9.40
C GLU A 90 -1.17 5.52 -8.09
N HIS A 91 -2.17 4.66 -8.21
CA HIS A 91 -2.92 4.09 -7.10
C HIS A 91 -2.76 2.57 -7.07
N LEU A 92 -2.06 2.06 -6.05
CA LEU A 92 -2.01 0.63 -5.78
C LEU A 92 -3.22 0.24 -4.90
N VAL A 93 -4.10 -0.58 -5.46
CA VAL A 93 -5.29 -1.12 -4.79
C VAL A 93 -4.94 -2.45 -4.15
N GLN A 94 -4.94 -2.52 -2.83
CA GLN A 94 -4.61 -3.72 -2.05
C GLN A 94 -5.90 -4.31 -1.47
N VAL A 95 -6.37 -5.41 -2.03
CA VAL A 95 -7.64 -6.05 -1.67
C VAL A 95 -7.38 -7.12 -0.62
N CYS A 96 -8.02 -7.00 0.54
CA CYS A 96 -7.99 -8.05 1.56
C CYS A 96 -8.89 -9.21 1.13
N THR A 97 -8.32 -10.42 1.02
CA THR A 97 -9.03 -11.65 0.64
C THR A 97 -8.99 -12.74 1.71
N THR A 98 -8.54 -12.41 2.93
CA THR A 98 -8.53 -13.35 4.05
C THR A 98 -9.93 -13.64 4.59
N THR A 99 -10.04 -14.65 5.44
CA THR A 99 -11.31 -15.30 5.78
C THR A 99 -12.51 -14.37 6.06
N PRO A 100 -12.44 -13.32 6.90
CA PRO A 100 -13.60 -12.45 7.10
C PRO A 100 -14.03 -11.70 5.85
N CYS A 101 -13.08 -11.18 5.06
CA CYS A 101 -13.38 -10.49 3.81
C CYS A 101 -13.93 -11.47 2.77
N TRP A 102 -13.36 -12.66 2.67
CA TRP A 102 -13.86 -13.71 1.78
C TRP A 102 -15.29 -14.12 2.13
N LEU A 103 -15.59 -14.39 3.40
CA LEU A 103 -16.94 -14.74 3.87
C LEU A 103 -17.95 -13.62 3.62
N ARG A 104 -17.52 -12.37 3.58
CA ARG A 104 -18.33 -11.19 3.32
C ARG A 104 -18.37 -10.80 1.84
N GLY A 105 -17.75 -11.58 0.94
CA GLY A 105 -17.87 -11.41 -0.49
C GLY A 105 -16.76 -10.56 -1.14
N SER A 106 -15.50 -10.65 -0.66
CA SER A 106 -14.36 -9.98 -1.30
C SER A 106 -14.13 -10.39 -2.76
N ASP A 107 -14.67 -11.53 -3.20
CA ASP A 107 -14.64 -11.94 -4.61
C ASP A 107 -15.25 -10.88 -5.53
N ALA A 108 -16.34 -10.23 -5.12
CA ALA A 108 -16.96 -9.14 -5.87
C ALA A 108 -16.05 -7.90 -5.98
N VAL A 109 -15.25 -7.62 -4.94
CA VAL A 109 -14.24 -6.55 -4.94
C VAL A 109 -13.11 -6.89 -5.90
N VAL A 110 -12.61 -8.12 -5.86
CA VAL A 110 -11.58 -8.63 -6.79
C VAL A 110 -12.08 -8.58 -8.24
N ASP A 111 -13.32 -8.99 -8.51
CA ASP A 111 -13.88 -8.96 -9.85
C ASP A 111 -14.05 -7.53 -10.38
N ALA A 112 -14.40 -6.56 -9.52
CA ALA A 112 -14.38 -5.15 -9.89
C ALA A 112 -12.96 -4.68 -10.25
N CYS A 113 -11.93 -5.08 -9.50
CA CYS A 113 -10.54 -4.77 -9.83
C CYS A 113 -10.11 -5.40 -11.17
N LYS A 114 -10.46 -6.68 -11.43
CA LYS A 114 -10.17 -7.33 -12.71
C LYS A 114 -10.81 -6.62 -13.89
N LYS A 115 -12.03 -6.16 -13.74
CA LYS A 115 -12.80 -5.47 -14.78
C LYS A 115 -12.30 -4.06 -15.05
N HIS A 116 -12.00 -3.27 -14.01
CA HIS A 116 -11.73 -1.84 -14.11
C HIS A 116 -10.25 -1.48 -14.11
N ILE A 117 -9.36 -2.38 -13.68
CA ILE A 117 -7.92 -2.13 -13.61
C ILE A 117 -7.18 -3.02 -14.62
N ALA A 118 -7.07 -4.30 -14.33
CA ALA A 118 -6.42 -5.27 -15.19
C ALA A 118 -6.87 -6.69 -14.83
N PRO A 119 -6.94 -7.64 -15.78
CA PRO A 119 -7.37 -9.02 -15.54
C PRO A 119 -6.50 -9.78 -14.53
N THR A 120 -5.22 -9.41 -14.43
CA THR A 120 -4.25 -10.06 -13.54
C THR A 120 -3.69 -9.08 -12.52
N PRO A 121 -3.48 -9.52 -11.25
CA PRO A 121 -2.85 -8.68 -10.23
C PRO A 121 -1.44 -8.23 -10.66
N GLN A 122 -0.97 -7.14 -10.04
CA GLN A 122 0.34 -6.52 -10.30
C GLN A 122 0.54 -6.01 -11.74
N THR A 123 -0.53 -5.91 -12.51
CA THR A 123 -0.51 -5.30 -13.85
C THR A 123 -1.00 -3.86 -13.74
N ILE A 124 -0.28 -2.95 -14.39
CA ILE A 124 -0.67 -1.54 -14.45
C ILE A 124 -1.78 -1.38 -15.48
N SER A 125 -2.83 -0.63 -15.15
CA SER A 125 -3.92 -0.31 -16.06
C SER A 125 -3.44 0.46 -17.28
N ALA A 126 -4.17 0.38 -18.38
CA ALA A 126 -3.79 1.02 -19.66
C ALA A 126 -3.63 2.56 -19.55
N ASP A 127 -4.33 3.19 -18.61
CA ASP A 127 -4.24 4.63 -18.31
C ASP A 127 -3.08 4.96 -17.33
N GLY A 128 -2.33 3.96 -16.85
CA GLY A 128 -1.24 4.14 -15.90
C GLY A 128 -1.68 4.45 -14.47
N LYS A 129 -2.96 4.64 -14.22
CA LYS A 129 -3.47 5.14 -12.94
C LYS A 129 -3.51 4.09 -11.84
N PHE A 130 -3.79 2.84 -12.19
CA PHE A 130 -4.02 1.80 -11.20
C PHE A 130 -3.12 0.59 -11.41
N SER A 131 -2.88 -0.08 -10.31
CA SER A 131 -2.56 -1.51 -10.25
C SER A 131 -3.26 -2.09 -9.03
N TRP A 132 -3.44 -3.41 -8.99
CA TRP A 132 -4.08 -4.06 -7.86
C TRP A 132 -3.38 -5.34 -7.46
N MET A 133 -3.55 -5.74 -6.21
CA MET A 133 -3.06 -7.01 -5.68
C MET A 133 -3.94 -7.50 -4.55
N GLU A 134 -3.96 -8.81 -4.36
CA GLU A 134 -4.50 -9.41 -3.15
C GLU A 134 -3.47 -9.33 -2.04
N VAL A 135 -3.93 -9.03 -0.84
CA VAL A 135 -3.09 -8.95 0.35
C VAL A 135 -3.70 -9.76 1.50
N GLU A 136 -2.84 -10.08 2.48
CA GLU A 136 -3.27 -10.67 3.73
C GLU A 136 -4.09 -9.67 4.56
N CYS A 137 -4.64 -10.14 5.69
CA CYS A 137 -5.53 -9.36 6.54
C CYS A 137 -4.95 -7.98 6.92
N LEU A 138 -5.68 -6.92 6.57
CA LEU A 138 -5.34 -5.54 6.90
C LEU A 138 -5.89 -5.08 8.26
N GLY A 139 -6.62 -5.95 8.98
CA GLY A 139 -7.05 -5.69 10.36
C GLY A 139 -8.41 -5.01 10.53
N ALA A 140 -9.12 -4.64 9.44
CA ALA A 140 -10.44 -4.03 9.50
C ALA A 140 -11.60 -5.04 9.32
N CYS A 141 -11.48 -6.22 9.90
CA CYS A 141 -12.39 -7.36 9.69
C CYS A 141 -13.84 -7.07 10.08
N VAL A 142 -14.07 -6.18 11.03
CA VAL A 142 -15.43 -5.80 11.45
C VAL A 142 -16.19 -5.04 10.38
N ASN A 143 -15.48 -4.43 9.44
CA ASN A 143 -16.00 -3.68 8.30
C ASN A 143 -15.65 -4.36 6.96
N ALA A 144 -15.56 -5.69 6.97
CA ALA A 144 -15.27 -6.47 5.76
C ALA A 144 -16.48 -6.47 4.78
N PRO A 145 -16.25 -6.53 3.46
CA PRO A 145 -14.96 -6.53 2.76
C PRO A 145 -14.30 -5.15 2.70
N MET A 146 -12.97 -5.13 2.54
CA MET A 146 -12.23 -3.89 2.51
C MET A 146 -11.01 -3.95 1.58
N LEU A 147 -10.55 -2.78 1.17
CA LEU A 147 -9.29 -2.58 0.45
C LEU A 147 -8.53 -1.36 1.00
N GLN A 148 -7.26 -1.27 0.65
CA GLN A 148 -6.41 -0.11 0.94
C GLN A 148 -5.95 0.54 -0.36
N ILE A 149 -6.01 1.88 -0.43
CA ILE A 149 -5.40 2.69 -1.47
C ILE A 149 -4.52 3.75 -0.80
N GLY A 150 -3.23 3.76 -1.10
CA GLY A 150 -2.29 4.62 -0.40
C GLY A 150 -2.20 4.29 1.09
N LYS A 151 -2.55 5.25 1.95
CA LYS A 151 -2.56 5.08 3.42
C LYS A 151 -3.96 4.88 3.99
N ASP A 152 -4.98 4.89 3.15
CA ASP A 152 -6.39 4.93 3.55
C ASP A 152 -7.08 3.58 3.32
N PHE A 153 -7.95 3.22 4.25
CA PHE A 153 -8.84 2.07 4.18
C PHE A 153 -10.21 2.47 3.64
N TYR A 154 -10.75 1.65 2.76
CA TYR A 154 -12.10 1.74 2.23
C TYR A 154 -12.81 0.44 2.57
N GLU A 155 -13.87 0.53 3.32
CA GLU A 155 -14.46 -0.56 4.08
C GLU A 155 -15.94 -0.77 3.72
N ASP A 156 -16.52 -1.90 4.19
CA ASP A 156 -17.92 -2.27 3.91
C ASP A 156 -18.24 -2.24 2.40
N LEU A 157 -17.33 -2.78 1.59
CA LEU A 157 -17.41 -2.75 0.13
C LEU A 157 -18.26 -3.90 -0.43
N ASP A 158 -18.79 -3.63 -1.62
CA ASP A 158 -19.32 -4.61 -2.55
C ASP A 158 -18.81 -4.29 -3.98
N GLY A 159 -19.23 -5.02 -4.98
CA GLY A 159 -18.83 -4.76 -6.36
C GLY A 159 -19.18 -3.34 -6.83
N PRO A 160 -20.44 -2.90 -6.77
CA PRO A 160 -20.86 -1.55 -7.16
C PRO A 160 -20.15 -0.42 -6.40
N LEU A 161 -19.96 -0.55 -5.10
CA LEU A 161 -19.23 0.45 -4.28
C LEU A 161 -17.76 0.51 -4.68
N THR A 162 -17.15 -0.65 -4.98
CA THR A 162 -15.76 -0.71 -5.46
C THR A 162 -15.63 -0.05 -6.83
N GLU A 163 -16.53 -0.33 -7.78
CA GLU A 163 -16.54 0.33 -9.09
C GLU A 163 -16.63 1.85 -8.95
N LYS A 164 -17.59 2.34 -8.13
CA LYS A 164 -17.77 3.77 -7.85
C LYS A 164 -16.51 4.39 -7.24
N LEU A 165 -15.87 3.70 -6.31
CA LEU A 165 -14.63 4.13 -5.67
C LEU A 165 -13.50 4.29 -6.69
N LEU A 166 -13.28 3.27 -7.54
CA LEU A 166 -12.25 3.30 -8.59
C LEU A 166 -12.50 4.42 -9.61
N GLU A 167 -13.76 4.64 -10.00
CA GLU A 167 -14.12 5.72 -10.91
C GLU A 167 -13.86 7.10 -10.30
N ALA A 168 -14.11 7.30 -9.01
CA ALA A 168 -13.82 8.54 -8.32
C ALA A 168 -12.32 8.85 -8.32
N PHE A 169 -11.48 7.88 -7.96
CA PHE A 169 -10.02 8.03 -8.06
C PHE A 169 -9.55 8.30 -9.50
N ARG A 170 -10.17 7.64 -10.50
CA ARG A 170 -9.84 7.88 -11.91
C ARG A 170 -10.13 9.31 -12.34
N ARG A 171 -11.15 9.96 -11.77
CA ARG A 171 -11.44 11.40 -11.98
C ARG A 171 -10.54 12.33 -11.16
N GLY A 172 -9.64 11.80 -10.32
CA GLY A 172 -8.78 12.59 -9.44
C GLY A 172 -9.47 13.04 -8.13
N GLU A 173 -10.59 12.44 -7.81
CA GLU A 173 -11.28 12.66 -6.52
C GLU A 173 -10.64 11.76 -5.46
N THR A 174 -10.65 12.22 -4.20
CA THR A 174 -10.24 11.40 -3.04
C THR A 174 -11.47 11.15 -2.17
N PRO A 175 -12.15 10.00 -2.32
CA PRO A 175 -13.30 9.66 -1.49
C PRO A 175 -12.93 9.61 -0.01
N LYS A 176 -13.92 9.85 0.85
CA LYS A 176 -13.72 9.78 2.30
C LYS A 176 -13.33 8.35 2.70
N PRO A 177 -12.23 8.14 3.43
CA PRO A 177 -11.86 6.84 3.96
C PRO A 177 -12.88 6.27 4.95
N GLY A 178 -12.80 4.96 5.17
CA GLY A 178 -13.68 4.23 6.07
C GLY A 178 -14.87 3.58 5.36
N PRO A 179 -15.97 3.30 6.08
CA PRO A 179 -17.15 2.63 5.55
C PRO A 179 -17.78 3.36 4.35
N GLN A 180 -18.05 2.63 3.28
CA GLN A 180 -18.62 3.17 2.05
C GLN A 180 -20.16 3.02 1.97
N ASN A 181 -20.75 2.32 2.94
CA ASN A 181 -22.18 2.06 3.05
C ASN A 181 -22.93 3.01 4.00
N ASN A 182 -22.34 4.17 4.37
CA ASN A 182 -22.83 5.14 5.34
C ASN A 182 -22.82 4.66 6.81
N ARG A 183 -22.23 3.52 7.12
CA ARG A 183 -22.00 3.06 8.49
C ARG A 183 -21.06 4.03 9.20
N ARG A 184 -21.31 4.30 10.48
CA ARG A 184 -20.45 5.15 11.30
C ARG A 184 -19.33 4.33 11.92
N SER A 185 -18.12 4.47 11.41
CA SER A 185 -16.96 3.73 11.92
C SER A 185 -17.24 2.21 11.98
N SER A 186 -17.01 1.57 13.11
CA SER A 186 -17.23 0.14 13.33
C SER A 186 -18.48 -0.17 14.14
N GLU A 187 -19.51 0.70 14.07
CA GLU A 187 -20.78 0.45 14.74
C GLU A 187 -21.45 -0.83 14.22
N PRO A 188 -22.31 -1.49 15.03
CA PRO A 188 -23.10 -2.61 14.56
C PRO A 188 -23.93 -2.28 13.32
N GLU A 189 -24.12 -3.23 12.41
CA GLU A 189 -24.88 -3.05 11.16
C GLU A 189 -26.32 -2.53 11.43
N GLY A 190 -26.92 -2.92 12.54
CA GLY A 190 -28.23 -2.42 13.00
C GLY A 190 -28.20 -1.07 13.72
N GLY A 191 -27.06 -0.38 13.68
CA GLY A 191 -26.83 0.88 14.40
C GLY A 191 -26.46 0.69 15.87
N ALA A 192 -26.15 1.80 16.54
CA ALA A 192 -25.75 1.80 17.94
C ALA A 192 -26.87 1.29 18.86
N THR A 193 -26.54 0.36 19.76
CA THR A 193 -27.47 -0.22 20.73
C THR A 193 -27.32 0.35 22.14
N THR A 194 -26.21 1.05 22.40
CA THR A 194 -25.86 1.67 23.70
C THR A 194 -25.55 3.16 23.51
N LEU A 195 -25.62 3.94 24.59
CA LEU A 195 -25.28 5.37 24.62
C LEU A 195 -26.00 6.21 23.55
N LYS A 196 -27.23 5.86 23.21
CA LYS A 196 -28.02 6.54 22.17
C LYS A 196 -28.37 7.99 22.52
N GLU A 197 -28.33 8.36 23.80
CA GLU A 197 -28.64 9.69 24.30
C GLU A 197 -27.43 10.62 24.40
N VAL A 198 -26.24 10.17 24.03
CA VAL A 198 -24.97 10.90 24.20
C VAL A 198 -24.39 11.37 22.87
N VAL A 199 -25.13 11.25 21.78
CA VAL A 199 -24.67 11.63 20.43
C VAL A 199 -25.41 12.84 19.90
#